data_49221e3b9ad7fc76404fd10417ac7bb7
#
_entry.id   49221e3b9ad7fc76404fd10417ac7bb7
#
_cell.length_a   1.000
_cell.length_b   1.000
_cell.length_c   1.000
_cell.angle_alpha   90.00
_cell.angle_beta   90.00
_cell.angle_gamma   90.00
#
_symmetry.space_group_name_H-M   'P 1'
#
loop_
_entity.id
_entity.type
_entity.pdbx_description
1 polymer ?
#
loop_
_entity_poly.entity_id
_entity_poly.type
_entity_poly.pdbx_seq_one_letter_code
_entity_poly.pdbx_strand_id
1 'polypeptide(L)'
;MNDSVRPSAVALAPLLLFLALFFGAGLYYTTHGEAMGFYQLRAPVAILPALALAAFIAWRRGLKPLETLLSGMGDHNVVLMCLIFLLAGGFVEVSKAIGAVDAIVALGIGHVHPALLLPGLFVVAGFISLSLGTSMGTIAAVAPIALGVSDASGLDRALVLGAVIGGATFGDNLSVISDTAIVASRTQGCSMRDKFRENLKLALPAAVLTVIVLGLVADTAPVQPLDPVSPWLIVPYLIVLGLALAGVDVIIVLSLGLVIAGVFGAIFSDEFGVASYATHIWEGFESMVEITLLSLLVGGL
;
A
#
# COMPACT_ATOMS: atom_id res chain seq x y z
N MET A 1 -3.72 -37.55 9.70
CA MET A 1 -5.13 -37.89 9.35
C MET A 1 -5.72 -36.65 8.71
N ASN A 2 -5.86 -36.69 7.38
CA ASN A 2 -6.47 -35.59 6.62
C ASN A 2 -8.00 -35.67 6.77
N ASP A 3 -8.55 -35.04 7.78
CA ASP A 3 -9.97 -34.70 7.76
C ASP A 3 -10.14 -33.56 6.75
N SER A 4 -10.57 -33.93 5.55
CA SER A 4 -10.97 -32.99 4.52
C SER A 4 -12.13 -32.14 5.07
N VAL A 5 -11.81 -30.98 5.60
CA VAL A 5 -12.82 -29.99 6.00
C VAL A 5 -13.66 -29.67 4.78
N ARG A 6 -14.90 -30.13 4.74
CA ARG A 6 -15.81 -29.85 3.62
C ARG A 6 -16.02 -28.34 3.54
N PRO A 7 -15.76 -27.71 2.38
CA PRO A 7 -16.01 -26.30 2.20
C PRO A 7 -17.50 -25.99 2.49
N SER A 8 -17.75 -24.97 3.29
CA SER A 8 -19.10 -24.59 3.69
C SER A 8 -19.31 -23.09 3.45
N ALA A 9 -20.37 -22.76 2.73
CA ALA A 9 -20.75 -21.37 2.48
C ALA A 9 -20.98 -20.56 3.80
N VAL A 10 -21.29 -21.26 4.90
CA VAL A 10 -21.43 -20.62 6.23
C VAL A 10 -20.12 -19.98 6.70
N ALA A 11 -18.96 -20.44 6.23
CA ALA A 11 -17.66 -19.82 6.55
C ALA A 11 -17.52 -18.41 5.96
N LEU A 12 -18.30 -18.03 4.95
CA LEU A 12 -18.30 -16.69 4.39
C LEU A 12 -19.19 -15.71 5.18
N ALA A 13 -20.07 -16.21 6.06
CA ALA A 13 -21.01 -15.35 6.79
C ALA A 13 -20.34 -14.25 7.62
N PRO A 14 -19.23 -14.51 8.35
CA PRO A 14 -18.52 -13.44 9.07
C PRO A 14 -17.98 -12.34 8.14
N LEU A 15 -17.37 -12.71 7.01
CA LEU A 15 -16.88 -11.74 6.03
C LEU A 15 -18.02 -10.89 5.46
N LEU A 16 -19.13 -11.53 5.11
CA LEU A 16 -20.31 -10.81 4.59
C LEU A 16 -20.91 -9.88 5.65
N LEU A 17 -20.92 -10.30 6.93
CA LEU A 17 -21.37 -9.43 8.03
C LEU A 17 -20.45 -8.21 8.18
N PHE A 18 -19.13 -8.40 8.15
CA PHE A 18 -18.18 -7.28 8.19
C PHE A 18 -18.42 -6.29 7.04
N LEU A 19 -18.51 -6.79 5.80
CA LEU A 19 -18.74 -5.94 4.63
C LEU A 19 -20.09 -5.21 4.73
N ALA A 20 -21.15 -5.90 5.15
CA ALA A 20 -22.47 -5.29 5.33
C ALA A 20 -22.48 -4.18 6.38
N LEU A 21 -21.78 -4.38 7.52
CA LEU A 21 -21.67 -3.37 8.56
C LEU A 21 -20.84 -2.17 8.10
N PHE A 22 -19.68 -2.41 7.50
CA PHE A 22 -18.78 -1.35 7.06
C PHE A 22 -19.40 -0.51 5.93
N PHE A 23 -19.84 -1.16 4.85
CA PHE A 23 -20.47 -0.45 3.73
C PHE A 23 -21.84 0.12 4.10
N GLY A 24 -22.62 -0.61 4.90
CA GLY A 24 -23.91 -0.13 5.37
C GLY A 24 -23.80 1.13 6.22
N ALA A 25 -22.87 1.16 7.17
CA ALA A 25 -22.60 2.35 7.97
C ALA A 25 -22.05 3.50 7.11
N GLY A 26 -21.07 3.23 6.25
CA GLY A 26 -20.48 4.24 5.37
C GLY A 26 -21.51 4.90 4.47
N LEU A 27 -22.37 4.10 3.86
CA LEU A 27 -23.44 4.59 2.99
C LEU A 27 -24.51 5.37 3.82
N TYR A 28 -24.91 4.86 4.98
CA TYR A 28 -25.84 5.52 5.88
C TYR A 28 -25.35 6.94 6.26
N TYR A 29 -24.14 7.07 6.78
CA TYR A 29 -23.61 8.37 7.18
C TYR A 29 -23.40 9.31 5.99
N THR A 30 -22.93 8.80 4.84
CA THR A 30 -22.77 9.61 3.61
C THR A 30 -24.11 10.16 3.13
N THR A 31 -25.18 9.35 3.13
CA THR A 31 -26.52 9.80 2.70
C THR A 31 -27.18 10.76 3.67
N HIS A 32 -26.73 10.80 4.94
CA HIS A 32 -27.20 11.77 5.95
C HIS A 32 -26.35 13.04 5.99
N GLY A 33 -25.44 13.21 5.03
CA GLY A 33 -24.66 14.45 4.87
C GLY A 33 -23.43 14.56 5.75
N GLU A 34 -23.02 13.46 6.41
CA GLU A 34 -21.77 13.43 7.17
C GLU A 34 -20.56 13.42 6.24
N ALA A 35 -19.67 14.37 6.42
CA ALA A 35 -18.40 14.38 5.75
C ALA A 35 -17.62 13.11 6.14
N MET A 36 -17.04 12.42 5.15
CA MET A 36 -16.26 11.19 5.37
C MET A 36 -17.08 10.07 6.06
N GLY A 37 -18.30 9.79 5.60
CA GLY A 37 -19.21 8.81 6.20
C GLY A 37 -18.61 7.41 6.41
N PHE A 38 -17.70 6.97 5.55
CA PHE A 38 -16.97 5.70 5.69
C PHE A 38 -15.93 5.68 6.83
N TYR A 39 -15.59 6.83 7.40
CA TYR A 39 -14.68 6.94 8.55
C TYR A 39 -15.41 7.04 9.89
N GLN A 40 -16.77 7.15 9.90
CA GLN A 40 -17.55 7.20 11.13
C GLN A 40 -17.57 5.86 11.87
N LEU A 41 -17.61 4.75 11.13
CA LEU A 41 -17.38 3.42 11.67
C LEU A 41 -16.07 2.86 11.11
N ARG A 42 -14.99 2.98 11.89
CA ARG A 42 -13.67 2.50 11.48
C ARG A 42 -13.67 0.99 11.24
N ALA A 43 -13.00 0.54 10.19
CA ALA A 43 -12.98 -0.86 9.78
C ALA A 43 -12.54 -1.84 10.88
N PRO A 44 -11.51 -1.54 11.74
CA PRO A 44 -11.16 -2.43 12.86
C PRO A 44 -12.25 -2.57 13.93
N VAL A 45 -13.18 -1.62 14.00
CA VAL A 45 -14.35 -1.72 14.91
C VAL A 45 -15.48 -2.49 14.22
N ALA A 46 -15.70 -2.22 12.95
CA ALA A 46 -16.75 -2.89 12.15
C ALA A 46 -16.54 -4.42 12.04
N ILE A 47 -15.31 -4.90 12.14
CA ILE A 47 -14.99 -6.34 12.05
C ILE A 47 -15.28 -7.11 13.35
N LEU A 48 -15.37 -6.46 14.51
CA LEU A 48 -15.54 -7.15 15.80
C LEU A 48 -16.79 -8.05 15.89
N PRO A 49 -17.98 -7.62 15.41
CA PRO A 49 -19.15 -8.49 15.34
C PRO A 49 -18.92 -9.72 14.42
N ALA A 50 -18.17 -9.54 13.34
CA ALA A 50 -17.85 -10.63 12.42
C ALA A 50 -16.92 -11.67 13.07
N LEU A 51 -15.91 -11.22 13.84
CA LEU A 51 -15.05 -12.09 14.63
C LEU A 51 -15.84 -12.87 15.70
N ALA A 52 -16.80 -12.23 16.38
CA ALA A 52 -17.69 -12.89 17.32
C ALA A 52 -18.53 -13.98 16.62
N LEU A 53 -19.05 -13.69 15.44
CA LEU A 53 -19.78 -14.66 14.63
C LEU A 53 -18.87 -15.81 14.17
N ALA A 54 -17.65 -15.52 13.73
CA ALA A 54 -16.67 -16.54 13.34
C ALA A 54 -16.33 -17.48 14.52
N ALA A 55 -16.08 -16.89 15.71
CA ALA A 55 -15.83 -17.64 16.93
C ALA A 55 -17.03 -18.53 17.33
N PHE A 56 -18.26 -18.01 17.19
CA PHE A 56 -19.47 -18.79 17.45
C PHE A 56 -19.62 -19.96 16.45
N ILE A 57 -19.36 -19.73 15.17
CA ILE A 57 -19.41 -20.80 14.15
C ILE A 57 -18.33 -21.86 14.43
N ALA A 58 -17.11 -21.45 14.77
CA ALA A 58 -16.03 -22.36 15.13
C ALA A 58 -16.39 -23.22 16.34
N TRP A 59 -16.94 -22.59 17.40
CA TRP A 59 -17.42 -23.31 18.58
C TRP A 59 -18.52 -24.32 18.24
N ARG A 60 -19.50 -23.94 17.44
CA ARG A 60 -20.59 -24.84 16.98
C ARG A 60 -20.07 -26.04 16.20
N ARG A 61 -18.92 -25.92 15.56
CA ARG A 61 -18.24 -26.98 14.80
C ARG A 61 -17.26 -27.82 15.64
N GLY A 62 -17.18 -27.58 16.94
CA GLY A 62 -16.27 -28.30 17.85
C GLY A 62 -14.81 -27.87 17.71
N LEU A 63 -14.52 -26.76 17.01
CA LEU A 63 -13.21 -26.16 16.97
C LEU A 63 -12.97 -25.33 18.22
N LYS A 64 -11.71 -25.02 18.51
CA LYS A 64 -11.33 -24.11 19.60
C LYS A 64 -11.24 -22.68 19.04
N PRO A 65 -12.24 -21.81 19.30
CA PRO A 65 -12.35 -20.52 18.63
C PRO A 65 -11.11 -19.63 18.78
N LEU A 66 -10.55 -19.57 20.00
CA LEU A 66 -9.39 -18.73 20.28
C LEU A 66 -8.13 -19.24 19.56
N GLU A 67 -7.88 -20.55 19.56
CA GLU A 67 -6.73 -21.12 18.86
C GLU A 67 -6.85 -20.92 17.34
N THR A 68 -8.04 -21.09 16.80
CA THR A 68 -8.30 -20.88 15.36
C THR A 68 -8.08 -19.42 14.98
N LEU A 69 -8.63 -18.47 15.75
CA LEU A 69 -8.45 -17.05 15.54
C LEU A 69 -6.97 -16.63 15.62
N LEU A 70 -6.26 -17.06 16.68
CA LEU A 70 -4.84 -16.75 16.87
C LEU A 70 -3.97 -17.36 15.77
N SER A 71 -4.29 -18.56 15.29
CA SER A 71 -3.58 -19.19 14.17
C SER A 71 -3.74 -18.39 12.88
N GLY A 72 -4.92 -17.83 12.61
CA GLY A 72 -5.14 -16.96 11.45
C GLY A 72 -4.43 -15.62 11.59
N MET A 73 -4.51 -14.98 12.77
CA MET A 73 -3.80 -13.71 13.04
C MET A 73 -2.28 -13.87 12.95
N GLY A 74 -1.75 -15.02 13.35
CA GLY A 74 -0.33 -15.37 13.29
C GLY A 74 0.12 -15.96 11.96
N ASP A 75 -0.71 -15.94 10.93
CA ASP A 75 -0.29 -16.35 9.58
C ASP A 75 0.90 -15.51 9.11
N HIS A 76 1.87 -16.18 8.47
CA HIS A 76 3.11 -15.54 8.03
C HIS A 76 2.85 -14.30 7.16
N ASN A 77 1.92 -14.38 6.23
CA ASN A 77 1.62 -13.28 5.31
C ASN A 77 0.94 -12.10 6.03
N VAL A 78 0.07 -12.40 7.00
CA VAL A 78 -0.60 -11.37 7.81
C VAL A 78 0.42 -10.59 8.64
N VAL A 79 1.31 -11.31 9.35
CA VAL A 79 2.37 -10.68 10.15
C VAL A 79 3.35 -9.92 9.27
N LEU A 80 3.71 -10.48 8.10
CA LEU A 80 4.56 -9.83 7.12
C LEU A 80 3.96 -8.49 6.64
N MET A 81 2.67 -8.48 6.29
CA MET A 81 1.96 -7.25 5.90
C MET A 81 1.98 -6.19 7.01
N CYS A 82 1.73 -6.59 8.26
CA CYS A 82 1.79 -5.68 9.40
C CYS A 82 3.17 -5.02 9.54
N LEU A 83 4.24 -5.80 9.41
CA LEU A 83 5.61 -5.28 9.45
C LEU A 83 5.90 -4.31 8.29
N ILE A 84 5.43 -4.64 7.08
CA ILE A 84 5.56 -3.76 5.90
C ILE A 84 4.86 -2.42 6.17
N PHE A 85 3.63 -2.43 6.69
CA PHE A 85 2.92 -1.19 6.99
C PHE A 85 3.66 -0.31 7.99
N LEU A 86 4.14 -0.88 9.10
CA LEU A 86 4.88 -0.13 10.11
C LEU A 86 6.18 0.46 9.54
N LEU A 87 6.98 -0.34 8.84
CA LEU A 87 8.23 0.13 8.24
C LEU A 87 7.99 1.19 7.16
N ALA A 88 6.95 1.01 6.35
CA ALA A 88 6.57 1.99 5.33
C ALA A 88 6.12 3.30 5.97
N GLY A 89 5.28 3.26 7.00
CA GLY A 89 4.86 4.45 7.74
C GLY A 89 6.03 5.20 8.33
N GLY A 90 6.94 4.49 9.02
CA GLY A 90 8.15 5.10 9.57
C GLY A 90 9.05 5.73 8.49
N PHE A 91 9.29 5.03 7.39
CA PHE A 91 10.06 5.57 6.26
C PHE A 91 9.44 6.84 5.67
N VAL A 92 8.11 6.86 5.53
CA VAL A 92 7.34 7.98 5.00
C VAL A 92 7.48 9.22 5.89
N GLU A 93 7.20 9.09 7.19
CA GLU A 93 7.22 10.25 8.10
C GLU A 93 8.65 10.77 8.30
N VAL A 94 9.65 9.90 8.43
CA VAL A 94 11.05 10.32 8.45
C VAL A 94 11.43 11.05 7.16
N SER A 95 11.04 10.52 6.00
CA SER A 95 11.35 11.13 4.70
C SER A 95 10.68 12.49 4.49
N LYS A 96 9.46 12.68 5.00
CA LYS A 96 8.80 13.99 5.02
C LYS A 96 9.54 14.95 5.93
N ALA A 97 9.87 14.53 7.15
CA ALA A 97 10.52 15.35 8.14
C ALA A 97 11.88 15.90 7.70
N ILE A 98 12.63 15.13 6.90
CA ILE A 98 13.92 15.58 6.34
C ILE A 98 13.78 16.40 5.06
N GLY A 99 12.56 16.58 4.49
CA GLY A 99 12.33 17.29 3.24
C GLY A 99 12.65 16.47 1.98
N ALA A 100 12.78 15.14 2.09
CA ALA A 100 13.09 14.28 0.94
C ALA A 100 11.95 14.26 -0.08
N VAL A 101 10.69 14.36 0.36
CA VAL A 101 9.53 14.47 -0.52
C VAL A 101 9.62 15.76 -1.35
N ASP A 102 9.91 16.90 -0.71
CA ASP A 102 10.02 18.19 -1.37
C ASP A 102 11.17 18.20 -2.41
N ALA A 103 12.30 17.55 -2.07
CA ALA A 103 13.42 17.39 -2.99
C ALA A 103 13.05 16.57 -4.25
N ILE A 104 12.28 15.48 -4.11
CA ILE A 104 11.79 14.69 -5.25
C ILE A 104 10.84 15.51 -6.10
N VAL A 105 9.94 16.21 -5.46
CA VAL A 105 8.96 17.05 -6.13
C VAL A 105 9.65 18.17 -6.92
N ALA A 106 10.61 18.86 -6.31
CA ALA A 106 11.38 19.93 -6.96
C ALA A 106 12.14 19.41 -8.21
N LEU A 107 12.75 18.22 -8.12
CA LEU A 107 13.43 17.59 -9.26
C LEU A 107 12.45 17.12 -10.33
N GLY A 108 11.35 16.46 -9.94
CA GLY A 108 10.33 15.96 -10.86
C GLY A 108 9.68 17.09 -11.66
N ILE A 109 9.25 18.14 -10.96
CA ILE A 109 8.58 19.29 -11.59
C ILE A 109 9.55 20.12 -12.44
N GLY A 110 10.81 20.24 -12.03
CA GLY A 110 11.80 21.02 -12.76
C GLY A 110 12.27 20.39 -14.09
N HIS A 111 12.14 19.06 -14.27
CA HIS A 111 12.72 18.33 -15.40
C HIS A 111 11.73 17.49 -16.20
N VAL A 112 10.55 17.17 -15.66
CA VAL A 112 9.53 16.34 -16.30
C VAL A 112 8.40 17.21 -16.82
N HIS A 113 8.02 17.04 -18.11
CA HIS A 113 6.85 17.73 -18.64
C HIS A 113 5.61 17.38 -17.81
N PRO A 114 4.82 18.35 -17.34
CA PRO A 114 3.69 18.13 -16.44
C PRO A 114 2.71 17.03 -16.89
N ALA A 115 2.43 16.95 -18.20
CA ALA A 115 1.58 15.91 -18.79
C ALA A 115 2.13 14.47 -18.61
N LEU A 116 3.41 14.31 -18.28
CA LEU A 116 4.05 13.01 -18.07
C LEU A 116 4.12 12.61 -16.57
N LEU A 117 3.73 13.49 -15.65
CA LEU A 117 3.79 13.19 -14.22
C LEU A 117 2.86 12.03 -13.83
N LEU A 118 1.58 12.09 -14.23
CA LEU A 118 0.62 11.02 -13.96
C LEU A 118 0.98 9.70 -14.66
N PRO A 119 1.26 9.68 -15.98
CA PRO A 119 1.75 8.48 -16.65
C PRO A 119 3.04 7.93 -16.04
N GLY A 120 3.97 8.81 -15.67
CA GLY A 120 5.23 8.44 -15.04
C GLY A 120 5.04 7.76 -13.70
N LEU A 121 4.17 8.29 -12.84
CA LEU A 121 3.82 7.66 -11.55
C LEU A 121 3.23 6.26 -11.75
N PHE A 122 2.32 6.09 -12.70
CA PHE A 122 1.75 4.78 -13.04
C PHE A 122 2.84 3.78 -13.46
N VAL A 123 3.72 4.18 -14.38
CA VAL A 123 4.79 3.31 -14.90
C VAL A 123 5.78 2.96 -13.79
N VAL A 124 6.24 3.93 -13.01
CA VAL A 124 7.19 3.71 -11.89
C VAL A 124 6.58 2.78 -10.86
N ALA A 125 5.34 3.04 -10.42
CA ALA A 125 4.65 2.16 -9.48
C ALA A 125 4.49 0.74 -10.04
N GLY A 126 4.20 0.60 -11.34
CA GLY A 126 4.12 -0.70 -12.02
C GLY A 126 5.44 -1.47 -12.00
N PHE A 127 6.55 -0.80 -12.29
CA PHE A 127 7.89 -1.44 -12.26
C PHE A 127 8.30 -1.85 -10.85
N ILE A 128 8.07 -0.98 -9.86
CA ILE A 128 8.37 -1.30 -8.46
C ILE A 128 7.54 -2.51 -8.01
N SER A 129 6.24 -2.50 -8.28
CA SER A 129 5.34 -3.59 -7.89
C SER A 129 5.68 -4.91 -8.58
N LEU A 130 6.04 -4.87 -9.85
CA LEU A 130 6.53 -6.04 -10.59
C LEU A 130 7.78 -6.65 -9.92
N SER A 131 8.68 -5.80 -9.44
CA SER A 131 9.95 -6.20 -8.82
C SER A 131 9.79 -6.66 -7.38
N LEU A 132 8.92 -6.01 -6.59
CA LEU A 132 8.65 -6.38 -5.19
C LEU A 132 7.66 -7.54 -5.04
N GLY A 133 6.82 -7.77 -6.05
CA GLY A 133 5.76 -8.76 -6.00
C GLY A 133 4.62 -8.40 -5.03
N THR A 134 4.43 -7.11 -4.74
CA THR A 134 3.37 -6.64 -3.86
C THR A 134 2.86 -5.26 -4.24
N SER A 135 1.57 -5.14 -4.51
CA SER A 135 0.91 -3.86 -4.75
C SER A 135 0.85 -3.00 -3.49
N MET A 136 0.55 -3.61 -2.33
CA MET A 136 0.42 -2.89 -1.06
C MET A 136 1.74 -2.25 -0.62
N GLY A 137 2.86 -3.00 -0.66
CA GLY A 137 4.19 -2.47 -0.35
C GLY A 137 4.58 -1.33 -1.30
N THR A 138 4.25 -1.45 -2.58
CA THR A 138 4.51 -0.42 -3.59
C THR A 138 3.68 0.84 -3.32
N ILE A 139 2.37 0.70 -3.05
CA ILE A 139 1.51 1.84 -2.73
C ILE A 139 2.04 2.56 -1.47
N ALA A 140 2.39 1.81 -0.43
CA ALA A 140 2.92 2.39 0.81
C ALA A 140 4.22 3.20 0.57
N ALA A 141 5.10 2.73 -0.32
CA ALA A 141 6.35 3.41 -0.64
C ALA A 141 6.17 4.62 -1.58
N VAL A 142 5.26 4.54 -2.56
CA VAL A 142 5.14 5.53 -3.65
C VAL A 142 4.07 6.58 -3.39
N ALA A 143 2.97 6.24 -2.68
CA ALA A 143 1.87 7.18 -2.48
C ALA A 143 2.27 8.50 -1.81
N PRO A 144 3.17 8.54 -0.80
CA PRO A 144 3.59 9.81 -0.21
C PRO A 144 4.35 10.71 -1.19
N ILE A 145 5.21 10.11 -2.03
CA ILE A 145 5.91 10.83 -3.10
C ILE A 145 4.88 11.42 -4.06
N ALA A 146 3.90 10.61 -4.45
CA ALA A 146 2.84 10.99 -5.36
C ALA A 146 1.99 12.14 -4.79
N LEU A 147 1.66 12.12 -3.50
CA LEU A 147 0.96 13.21 -2.83
C LEU A 147 1.79 14.50 -2.80
N GLY A 148 3.09 14.42 -2.55
CA GLY A 148 4.00 15.57 -2.66
C GLY A 148 3.99 16.16 -4.07
N VAL A 149 4.02 15.31 -5.11
CA VAL A 149 3.88 15.75 -6.51
C VAL A 149 2.53 16.42 -6.75
N SER A 150 1.43 15.87 -6.21
CA SER A 150 0.09 16.48 -6.30
C SER A 150 0.05 17.88 -5.68
N ASP A 151 0.55 18.01 -4.46
CA ASP A 151 0.52 19.27 -3.72
C ASP A 151 1.33 20.37 -4.41
N ALA A 152 2.46 20.04 -5.02
CA ALA A 152 3.33 20.98 -5.70
C ALA A 152 2.89 21.28 -7.15
N SER A 153 2.30 20.33 -7.87
CA SER A 153 1.87 20.48 -9.25
C SER A 153 0.43 20.97 -9.40
N GLY A 154 -0.37 20.96 -8.31
CA GLY A 154 -1.80 21.24 -8.37
C GLY A 154 -2.64 20.16 -9.01
N LEU A 155 -2.05 18.99 -9.32
CA LEU A 155 -2.78 17.83 -9.82
C LEU A 155 -3.76 17.29 -8.77
N ASP A 156 -4.91 16.83 -9.21
CA ASP A 156 -5.91 16.23 -8.33
C ASP A 156 -5.37 15.00 -7.59
N ARG A 157 -5.49 14.99 -6.25
CA ARG A 157 -4.97 13.92 -5.38
C ARG A 157 -5.54 12.55 -5.72
N ALA A 158 -6.82 12.49 -6.12
CA ALA A 158 -7.46 11.22 -6.46
C ALA A 158 -6.89 10.65 -7.76
N LEU A 159 -6.60 11.49 -8.76
CA LEU A 159 -5.95 11.08 -10.00
C LEU A 159 -4.52 10.58 -9.76
N VAL A 160 -3.76 11.31 -8.94
CA VAL A 160 -2.38 10.96 -8.60
C VAL A 160 -2.32 9.62 -7.85
N LEU A 161 -3.15 9.44 -6.81
CA LEU A 161 -3.25 8.16 -6.10
C LEU A 161 -3.80 7.06 -6.99
N GLY A 162 -4.78 7.36 -7.85
CA GLY A 162 -5.31 6.42 -8.83
C GLY A 162 -4.23 5.90 -9.80
N ALA A 163 -3.32 6.78 -10.24
CA ALA A 163 -2.19 6.38 -11.08
C ALA A 163 -1.24 5.41 -10.33
N VAL A 164 -0.90 5.71 -9.07
CA VAL A 164 -0.04 4.84 -8.24
C VAL A 164 -0.70 3.49 -7.97
N ILE A 165 -1.96 3.49 -7.54
CA ILE A 165 -2.71 2.27 -7.24
C ILE A 165 -2.86 1.41 -8.50
N GLY A 166 -3.23 2.02 -9.62
CA GLY A 166 -3.37 1.34 -10.91
C GLY A 166 -2.06 0.73 -11.38
N GLY A 167 -0.97 1.49 -11.30
CA GLY A 167 0.38 1.01 -11.64
C GLY A 167 0.82 -0.14 -10.73
N ALA A 168 0.68 0.03 -9.41
CA ALA A 168 1.03 -1.00 -8.44
C ALA A 168 0.24 -2.30 -8.65
N THR A 169 -1.06 -2.20 -8.89
CA THR A 169 -1.92 -3.35 -9.18
C THR A 169 -1.53 -4.03 -10.51
N PHE A 170 -1.21 -3.24 -11.54
CA PHE A 170 -0.71 -3.75 -12.81
C PHE A 170 0.58 -4.55 -12.64
N GLY A 171 1.57 -3.99 -11.93
CA GLY A 171 2.85 -4.64 -11.68
C GLY A 171 2.72 -5.93 -10.87
N ASP A 172 1.93 -5.91 -9.80
CA ASP A 172 1.64 -7.08 -8.95
C ASP A 172 1.01 -8.23 -9.75
N ASN A 173 0.03 -7.91 -10.60
CA ASN A 173 -0.60 -8.90 -11.47
C ASN A 173 0.36 -9.56 -12.46
N LEU A 174 1.40 -8.88 -12.90
CA LEU A 174 2.41 -9.42 -13.79
C LEU A 174 3.59 -10.03 -13.06
N SER A 175 3.77 -9.77 -11.77
CA SER A 175 4.87 -10.31 -10.99
C SER A 175 4.81 -11.84 -10.91
N VAL A 176 5.98 -12.47 -11.05
CA VAL A 176 6.14 -13.92 -10.90
C VAL A 176 6.44 -14.32 -9.45
N ILE A 177 6.71 -13.33 -8.59
CA ILE A 177 7.00 -13.52 -7.16
C ILE A 177 5.85 -13.03 -6.26
N SER A 178 4.77 -12.51 -6.85
CA SER A 178 3.59 -12.09 -6.11
C SER A 178 2.90 -13.27 -5.43
N ASP A 179 2.67 -13.14 -4.12
CA ASP A 179 1.99 -14.17 -3.31
C ASP A 179 0.60 -14.48 -3.85
N THR A 180 -0.18 -13.46 -4.19
CA THR A 180 -1.52 -13.62 -4.77
C THR A 180 -1.47 -14.34 -6.10
N ALA A 181 -0.47 -14.04 -6.94
CA ALA A 181 -0.27 -14.68 -8.23
C ALA A 181 0.16 -16.15 -8.08
N ILE A 182 1.04 -16.45 -7.11
CA ILE A 182 1.51 -17.81 -6.81
C ILE A 182 0.35 -18.65 -6.31
N VAL A 183 -0.41 -18.14 -5.33
CA VAL A 183 -1.58 -18.86 -4.77
C VAL A 183 -2.60 -19.13 -5.87
N ALA A 184 -2.98 -18.11 -6.65
CA ALA A 184 -3.94 -18.26 -7.73
C ALA A 184 -3.51 -19.33 -8.77
N SER A 185 -2.24 -19.30 -9.17
CA SER A 185 -1.72 -20.27 -10.15
C SER A 185 -1.66 -21.70 -9.61
N ARG A 186 -1.19 -21.86 -8.36
CA ARG A 186 -1.07 -23.18 -7.73
C ARG A 186 -2.43 -23.81 -7.43
N THR A 187 -3.39 -23.04 -6.98
CA THR A 187 -4.76 -23.54 -6.69
C THR A 187 -5.49 -23.97 -7.96
N GLN A 188 -5.18 -23.35 -9.10
CA GLN A 188 -5.76 -23.69 -10.41
C GLN A 188 -4.92 -24.70 -11.20
N GLY A 189 -3.79 -25.16 -10.66
CA GLY A 189 -2.92 -26.14 -11.32
C GLY A 189 -2.26 -25.64 -12.60
N CYS A 190 -2.13 -24.32 -12.78
CA CYS A 190 -1.48 -23.72 -13.94
C CYS A 190 -0.04 -23.26 -13.63
N SER A 191 0.81 -23.16 -14.66
CA SER A 191 2.16 -22.67 -14.50
C SER A 191 2.19 -21.13 -14.37
N MET A 192 3.15 -20.59 -13.60
CA MET A 192 3.37 -19.15 -13.50
C MET A 192 3.65 -18.50 -14.85
N ARG A 193 4.32 -19.23 -15.75
CA ARG A 193 4.64 -18.74 -17.10
C ARG A 193 3.37 -18.57 -17.95
N ASP A 194 2.44 -19.51 -17.88
CA ASP A 194 1.16 -19.42 -18.60
C ASP A 194 0.30 -18.31 -18.04
N LYS A 195 0.22 -18.19 -16.71
CA LYS A 195 -0.45 -17.08 -16.03
C LYS A 195 0.12 -15.71 -16.48
N PHE A 196 1.43 -15.55 -16.47
CA PHE A 196 2.08 -14.30 -16.91
C PHE A 196 1.72 -13.97 -18.36
N ARG A 197 1.80 -14.96 -19.26
CA ARG A 197 1.50 -14.77 -20.68
C ARG A 197 0.04 -14.37 -20.95
N GLU A 198 -0.90 -14.99 -20.24
CA GLU A 198 -2.32 -14.65 -20.38
C GLU A 198 -2.65 -13.30 -19.74
N ASN A 199 -2.13 -13.03 -18.56
CA ASN A 199 -2.30 -11.72 -17.91
C ASN A 199 -1.71 -10.58 -18.74
N LEU A 200 -0.54 -10.78 -19.37
CA LEU A 200 0.08 -9.75 -20.18
C LEU A 200 -0.81 -9.33 -21.36
N LYS A 201 -1.52 -10.29 -21.99
CA LYS A 201 -2.42 -10.00 -23.12
C LYS A 201 -3.59 -9.08 -22.72
N LEU A 202 -4.05 -9.19 -21.47
CA LEU A 202 -5.16 -8.39 -20.93
C LEU A 202 -4.66 -7.11 -20.28
N ALA A 203 -3.63 -7.20 -19.46
CA ALA A 203 -3.15 -6.10 -18.65
C ALA A 203 -2.38 -5.06 -19.48
N LEU A 204 -1.61 -5.47 -20.49
CA LEU A 204 -0.81 -4.54 -21.28
C LEU A 204 -1.66 -3.55 -22.10
N PRO A 205 -2.71 -3.98 -22.83
CA PRO A 205 -3.61 -3.03 -23.50
C PRO A 205 -4.30 -2.07 -22.53
N ALA A 206 -4.73 -2.57 -21.36
CA ALA A 206 -5.32 -1.74 -20.32
C ALA A 206 -4.32 -0.72 -19.76
N ALA A 207 -3.08 -1.13 -19.51
CA ALA A 207 -2.02 -0.22 -19.05
C ALA A 207 -1.70 0.86 -20.09
N VAL A 208 -1.58 0.50 -21.36
CA VAL A 208 -1.37 1.48 -22.46
C VAL A 208 -2.50 2.48 -22.52
N LEU A 209 -3.75 2.00 -22.46
CA LEU A 209 -4.92 2.89 -22.43
C LEU A 209 -4.89 3.80 -21.20
N THR A 210 -4.57 3.27 -20.03
CA THR A 210 -4.45 4.05 -18.78
C THR A 210 -3.39 5.14 -18.91
N VAL A 211 -2.20 4.81 -19.43
CA VAL A 211 -1.11 5.79 -19.66
C VAL A 211 -1.57 6.92 -20.60
N ILE A 212 -2.28 6.58 -21.68
CA ILE A 212 -2.82 7.56 -22.63
C ILE A 212 -3.85 8.45 -21.92
N VAL A 213 -4.82 7.86 -21.21
CA VAL A 213 -5.87 8.62 -20.51
C VAL A 213 -5.26 9.52 -19.44
N LEU A 214 -4.32 9.03 -18.63
CA LEU A 214 -3.63 9.83 -17.63
C LEU A 214 -2.87 11.01 -18.26
N GLY A 215 -2.25 10.82 -19.42
CA GLY A 215 -1.60 11.90 -20.16
C GLY A 215 -2.56 12.94 -20.72
N LEU A 216 -3.79 12.54 -21.07
CA LEU A 216 -4.83 13.45 -21.58
C LEU A 216 -5.56 14.22 -20.46
N VAL A 217 -5.68 13.62 -19.28
CA VAL A 217 -6.39 14.20 -18.12
C VAL A 217 -5.44 15.01 -17.22
N ALA A 218 -4.13 14.90 -17.42
CA ALA A 218 -3.15 15.69 -16.70
C ALA A 218 -3.36 17.19 -16.97
N ASP A 219 -4.17 17.82 -16.13
CA ASP A 219 -4.40 19.26 -16.20
C ASP A 219 -3.21 19.96 -15.53
N THR A 220 -2.51 20.80 -16.31
CA THR A 220 -1.26 21.42 -15.87
C THR A 220 -1.55 22.78 -15.27
N ALA A 221 -1.72 22.83 -13.95
CA ALA A 221 -1.69 24.11 -13.25
C ALA A 221 -0.27 24.69 -13.22
N PRO A 222 -0.11 26.03 -13.20
CA PRO A 222 1.21 26.63 -13.02
C PRO A 222 1.79 26.18 -11.68
N VAL A 223 2.95 25.55 -11.75
CA VAL A 223 3.66 25.05 -10.57
C VAL A 223 4.15 26.22 -9.72
N GLN A 224 3.84 26.21 -8.42
CA GLN A 224 4.40 27.20 -7.51
C GLN A 224 5.90 26.94 -7.32
N PRO A 225 6.74 28.00 -7.24
CA PRO A 225 8.13 27.83 -6.90
C PRO A 225 8.26 27.16 -5.54
N LEU A 226 8.97 26.05 -5.50
CA LEU A 226 9.30 25.36 -4.25
C LEU A 226 10.52 26.00 -3.60
N ASP A 227 10.56 26.03 -2.29
CA ASP A 227 11.74 26.44 -1.55
C ASP A 227 12.95 25.59 -1.94
N PRO A 228 14.16 26.17 -1.99
CA PRO A 228 15.35 25.44 -2.38
C PRO A 228 15.67 24.35 -1.34
N VAL A 229 15.48 23.12 -1.72
CA VAL A 229 15.76 21.93 -0.90
C VAL A 229 17.04 21.27 -1.38
N SER A 230 17.83 20.70 -0.47
CA SER A 230 19.05 19.98 -0.83
C SER A 230 18.73 18.76 -1.73
N PRO A 231 19.28 18.68 -2.96
CA PRO A 231 19.02 17.57 -3.85
C PRO A 231 19.51 16.20 -3.33
N TRP A 232 20.42 16.21 -2.35
CA TRP A 232 20.92 14.99 -1.71
C TRP A 232 19.85 14.25 -0.89
N LEU A 233 18.79 14.93 -0.45
CA LEU A 233 17.69 14.33 0.30
C LEU A 233 16.86 13.35 -0.53
N ILE A 234 17.04 13.34 -1.83
CA ILE A 234 16.43 12.33 -2.74
C ILE A 234 17.09 10.95 -2.63
N VAL A 235 18.34 10.89 -2.19
CA VAL A 235 19.14 9.64 -2.22
C VAL A 235 18.47 8.48 -1.48
N PRO A 236 17.85 8.64 -0.31
CA PRO A 236 17.13 7.55 0.36
C PRO A 236 16.07 6.90 -0.53
N TYR A 237 15.29 7.72 -1.25
CA TYR A 237 14.27 7.21 -2.17
C TYR A 237 14.87 6.51 -3.39
N LEU A 238 15.95 7.04 -3.96
CA LEU A 238 16.63 6.42 -5.09
C LEU A 238 17.21 5.05 -4.71
N ILE A 239 17.71 4.90 -3.48
CA ILE A 239 18.20 3.63 -2.96
C ILE A 239 17.04 2.65 -2.77
N VAL A 240 15.95 3.08 -2.12
CA VAL A 240 14.73 2.27 -1.97
C VAL A 240 14.22 1.81 -3.32
N LEU A 241 14.09 2.72 -4.29
CA LEU A 241 13.65 2.42 -5.65
C LEU A 241 14.61 1.45 -6.34
N GLY A 242 15.92 1.70 -6.27
CA GLY A 242 16.94 0.84 -6.89
C GLY A 242 16.95 -0.57 -6.32
N LEU A 243 16.87 -0.72 -5.00
CA LEU A 243 16.79 -2.02 -4.33
C LEU A 243 15.48 -2.74 -4.67
N ALA A 244 14.36 -2.02 -4.72
CA ALA A 244 13.08 -2.57 -5.12
C ALA A 244 13.10 -3.08 -6.57
N LEU A 245 13.65 -2.30 -7.49
CA LEU A 245 13.84 -2.71 -8.90
C LEU A 245 14.82 -3.87 -9.05
N ALA A 246 15.78 -4.03 -8.14
CA ALA A 246 16.68 -5.17 -8.09
C ALA A 246 16.00 -6.45 -7.52
N GLY A 247 14.75 -6.37 -7.09
CA GLY A 247 14.00 -7.50 -6.52
C GLY A 247 14.43 -7.89 -5.11
N VAL A 248 14.99 -6.94 -4.35
CA VAL A 248 15.32 -7.14 -2.92
C VAL A 248 14.03 -7.20 -2.11
N ASP A 249 13.99 -8.04 -1.07
CA ASP A 249 12.85 -8.19 -0.19
C ASP A 249 12.38 -6.84 0.39
N VAL A 250 11.07 -6.63 0.41
CA VAL A 250 10.45 -5.34 0.78
C VAL A 250 10.77 -4.90 2.21
N ILE A 251 10.90 -5.84 3.15
CA ILE A 251 11.29 -5.52 4.54
C ILE A 251 12.71 -4.96 4.58
N ILE A 252 13.64 -5.60 3.86
CA ILE A 252 15.02 -5.14 3.76
C ILE A 252 15.08 -3.77 3.10
N VAL A 253 14.36 -3.57 2.00
CA VAL A 253 14.28 -2.30 1.28
C VAL A 253 13.80 -1.18 2.19
N LEU A 254 12.67 -1.37 2.90
CA LEU A 254 12.11 -0.35 3.78
C LEU A 254 12.96 -0.11 5.02
N SER A 255 13.52 -1.17 5.61
CA SER A 255 14.43 -1.05 6.77
C SER A 255 15.69 -0.26 6.43
N LEU A 256 16.34 -0.58 5.30
CA LEU A 256 17.49 0.17 4.81
C LEU A 256 17.12 1.62 4.45
N GLY A 257 15.99 1.81 3.79
CA GLY A 257 15.46 3.13 3.46
C GLY A 257 15.28 4.00 4.69
N LEU A 258 14.67 3.43 5.75
CA LEU A 258 14.46 4.12 7.02
C LEU A 258 15.80 4.54 7.68
N VAL A 259 16.77 3.64 7.75
CA VAL A 259 18.11 3.92 8.31
C VAL A 259 18.82 5.00 7.49
N ILE A 260 18.82 4.87 6.16
CA ILE A 260 19.47 5.82 5.26
C ILE A 260 18.80 7.21 5.35
N ALA A 261 17.47 7.27 5.39
CA ALA A 261 16.75 8.52 5.59
C ALA A 261 17.15 9.21 6.91
N GLY A 262 17.28 8.45 8.00
CA GLY A 262 17.76 8.97 9.29
C GLY A 262 19.18 9.52 9.21
N VAL A 263 20.10 8.83 8.54
CA VAL A 263 21.49 9.29 8.35
C VAL A 263 21.54 10.57 7.51
N PHE A 264 20.78 10.63 6.41
CA PHE A 264 20.71 11.83 5.57
C PHE A 264 20.06 13.00 6.30
N GLY A 265 19.02 12.76 7.10
CA GLY A 265 18.43 13.77 7.97
C GLY A 265 19.44 14.36 8.94
N ALA A 266 20.24 13.52 9.62
CA ALA A 266 21.25 13.96 10.55
C ALA A 266 22.42 14.75 9.88
N ILE A 267 22.67 14.54 8.57
CA ILE A 267 23.74 15.23 7.84
C ILE A 267 23.26 16.54 7.22
N PHE A 268 22.02 16.58 6.69
CA PHE A 268 21.54 17.67 5.84
C PHE A 268 20.45 18.54 6.48
N SER A 269 19.99 18.20 7.68
CA SER A 269 18.98 18.97 8.42
C SER A 269 19.50 19.29 9.82
N ASP A 270 19.71 20.58 10.12
CA ASP A 270 20.29 21.04 11.37
C ASP A 270 19.44 20.73 12.62
N GLU A 271 18.12 20.54 12.45
CA GLU A 271 17.17 20.25 13.52
C GLU A 271 16.88 18.74 13.68
N PHE A 272 17.43 17.89 12.82
CA PHE A 272 17.12 16.46 12.77
C PHE A 272 18.11 15.63 13.58
N GLY A 273 17.79 15.36 14.85
CA GLY A 273 18.58 14.52 15.75
C GLY A 273 17.96 13.15 16.00
N VAL A 274 18.63 12.33 16.84
CA VAL A 274 18.17 10.98 17.19
C VAL A 274 16.76 10.99 17.81
N ALA A 275 16.45 11.99 18.65
CA ALA A 275 15.13 12.11 19.26
C ALA A 275 14.04 12.40 18.21
N SER A 276 14.31 13.35 17.31
CA SER A 276 13.41 13.67 16.20
C SER A 276 13.20 12.45 15.29
N TYR A 277 14.26 11.74 14.95
CA TYR A 277 14.20 10.50 14.17
C TYR A 277 13.27 9.46 14.82
N ALA A 278 13.44 9.20 16.13
CA ALA A 278 12.59 8.26 16.85
C ALA A 278 11.11 8.70 16.91
N THR A 279 10.89 10.01 17.09
CA THR A 279 9.53 10.60 17.11
C THR A 279 8.83 10.37 15.75
N HIS A 280 9.49 10.69 14.64
CA HIS A 280 8.89 10.51 13.30
C HIS A 280 8.69 9.04 12.92
N ILE A 281 9.55 8.12 13.38
CA ILE A 281 9.28 6.69 13.24
C ILE A 281 7.98 6.33 13.96
N TRP A 282 7.81 6.82 15.20
CA TRP A 282 6.62 6.53 16.00
C TRP A 282 5.35 7.11 15.36
N GLU A 283 5.38 8.36 14.92
CA GLU A 283 4.29 8.99 14.16
C GLU A 283 3.92 8.18 12.91
N GLY A 284 4.92 7.66 12.21
CA GLY A 284 4.74 6.75 11.08
C GLY A 284 4.05 5.45 11.47
N PHE A 285 4.41 4.86 12.61
CA PHE A 285 3.73 3.68 13.13
C PHE A 285 2.28 3.99 13.49
N GLU A 286 2.01 5.11 14.17
CA GLU A 286 0.66 5.54 14.52
C GLU A 286 -0.22 5.73 13.29
N SER A 287 0.31 6.29 12.21
CA SER A 287 -0.42 6.48 10.95
C SER A 287 -0.86 5.14 10.32
N MET A 288 -0.16 4.04 10.62
CA MET A 288 -0.41 2.70 10.08
C MET A 288 -1.17 1.76 11.05
N VAL A 289 -1.48 2.24 12.27
CA VAL A 289 -2.16 1.40 13.30
C VAL A 289 -3.48 0.84 12.78
N GLU A 290 -4.31 1.65 12.12
CA GLU A 290 -5.64 1.23 11.68
C GLU A 290 -5.58 0.08 10.68
N ILE A 291 -4.75 0.19 9.64
CA ILE A 291 -4.60 -0.86 8.63
C ILE A 291 -3.93 -2.12 9.21
N THR A 292 -2.97 -1.94 10.11
CA THR A 292 -2.27 -3.04 10.80
C THR A 292 -3.24 -3.85 11.67
N LEU A 293 -4.05 -3.16 12.49
CA LEU A 293 -5.08 -3.80 13.31
C LEU A 293 -6.12 -4.52 12.45
N LEU A 294 -6.59 -3.86 11.38
CA LEU A 294 -7.55 -4.47 10.46
C LEU A 294 -6.97 -5.75 9.84
N SER A 295 -5.72 -5.71 9.37
CA SER A 295 -5.07 -6.87 8.74
C SER A 295 -4.94 -8.05 9.70
N LEU A 296 -4.53 -7.81 10.96
CA LEU A 296 -4.50 -8.83 12.00
C LEU A 296 -5.88 -9.44 12.26
N LEU A 297 -6.91 -8.59 12.42
CA LEU A 297 -8.26 -9.04 12.70
C LEU A 297 -8.88 -9.81 11.54
N VAL A 298 -8.65 -9.37 10.29
CA VAL A 298 -9.08 -10.08 9.07
C VAL A 298 -8.35 -11.41 8.94
N GLY A 299 -7.06 -11.48 9.29
CA GLY A 299 -6.32 -12.74 9.30
C GLY A 299 -6.91 -13.77 10.24
N GLY A 300 -7.52 -13.34 11.35
CA GLY A 300 -8.22 -14.23 12.28
C GLY A 300 -9.64 -14.64 11.85
N LEU A 301 -10.20 -14.01 10.82
CA LEU A 301 -11.57 -14.25 10.35
C LEU A 301 -11.65 -15.45 9.42
#